data_40e70de8bc0d9adc966047a29c061fef
#
_entry.id   40e70de8bc0d9adc966047a29c061fef
#
_cell.length_a   1.000
_cell.length_b   1.000
_cell.length_c   1.000
_cell.angle_alpha   90.00
_cell.angle_beta   90.00
_cell.angle_gamma   90.00
#
_symmetry.space_group_name_H-M   'P 1'
#
loop_
_entity.id
_entity.type
_entity.pdbx_description
1 polymer ?
#
loop_
_entity_poly.entity_id
_entity_poly.type
_entity_poly.pdbx_seq_one_letter_code
_entity_poly.pdbx_strand_id
1 'polypeptide(L)'
;AQSWATQRNAEVMLYEVGAWTGQFLDGTSALELTLDQMADTGIVQVVCAGNLANSNKVIQGLLPDVTDPIGPVTTSFKVSAGNLPKSTWLSYLIPNGNHISFIELTKPDGSTISLSNSSSSIDLGNGDSVWISRDTSTRNTNLLNLVFSNSNGLTPGTWEVALAGPNGQGQVLFRGYEADDISSWAGGSHWLPPSPSSLASIGDNGSVTWPATADSA
;
A
#
# COMPACT_ATOMS: atom_id res chain seq x y z
N ALA A 1 -4.07 -9.18 24.36
CA ALA A 1 -3.66 -10.56 24.02
C ALA A 1 -2.26 -10.85 24.56
N GLN A 2 -1.25 -10.07 24.19
CA GLN A 2 0.16 -10.29 24.56
C GLN A 2 0.38 -10.33 26.09
N SER A 3 -0.07 -9.30 26.81
CA SER A 3 0.01 -9.25 28.28
C SER A 3 -0.65 -10.47 28.95
N TRP A 4 -1.75 -10.95 28.40
CA TRP A 4 -2.44 -12.14 28.89
C TRP A 4 -1.60 -13.41 28.65
N ALA A 5 -0.98 -13.54 27.48
CA ALA A 5 -0.15 -14.68 27.14
C ALA A 5 1.10 -14.75 28.05
N THR A 6 1.76 -13.63 28.32
CA THR A 6 2.89 -13.54 29.25
C THR A 6 2.48 -13.97 30.66
N GLN A 7 1.33 -13.51 31.16
CA GLN A 7 0.80 -13.92 32.49
C GLN A 7 0.47 -15.41 32.59
N ARG A 8 0.25 -16.10 31.47
CA ARG A 8 -0.06 -17.53 31.38
C ARG A 8 1.14 -18.39 31.01
N ASN A 9 2.36 -17.80 30.99
CA ASN A 9 3.60 -18.47 30.62
C ASN A 9 3.49 -19.16 29.23
N ALA A 10 2.89 -18.49 28.26
CA ALA A 10 2.86 -18.97 26.88
C ALA A 10 4.29 -19.03 26.33
N GLU A 11 4.65 -20.15 25.72
CA GLU A 11 5.97 -20.34 25.08
C GLU A 11 5.94 -19.93 23.60
N VAL A 12 4.75 -20.03 22.99
CA VAL A 12 4.53 -19.71 21.58
C VAL A 12 3.27 -18.87 21.42
N MET A 13 3.33 -17.83 20.60
CA MET A 13 2.16 -17.06 20.17
C MET A 13 2.00 -17.13 18.66
N LEU A 14 0.79 -17.48 18.20
CA LEU A 14 0.42 -17.47 16.79
C LEU A 14 -0.47 -16.25 16.49
N TYR A 15 -0.09 -15.49 15.45
CA TYR A 15 -0.85 -14.36 14.93
C TYR A 15 -1.39 -14.69 13.53
N GLU A 16 -2.70 -14.88 13.44
CA GLU A 16 -3.41 -15.11 12.17
C GLU A 16 -4.04 -13.84 11.61
N VAL A 17 -3.39 -12.72 11.84
CA VAL A 17 -3.82 -11.41 11.36
C VAL A 17 -2.74 -10.79 10.48
N GLY A 18 -3.15 -10.04 9.48
CA GLY A 18 -2.22 -9.35 8.61
C GLY A 18 -2.88 -8.14 7.94
N ALA A 19 -2.07 -7.18 7.61
CA ALA A 19 -2.43 -6.04 6.78
C ALA A 19 -1.32 -5.78 5.78
N TRP A 20 -1.63 -5.13 4.67
CA TRP A 20 -0.64 -4.76 3.64
C TRP A 20 -0.82 -3.34 3.14
N THR A 21 -1.86 -2.64 3.59
CA THR A 21 -2.07 -1.21 3.33
C THR A 21 -2.08 -0.42 4.62
N GLY A 22 -1.68 0.84 4.55
CA GLY A 22 -1.63 1.74 5.70
C GLY A 22 -0.54 1.41 6.73
N GLN A 23 0.41 0.54 6.38
CA GLN A 23 1.51 0.09 7.24
C GLN A 23 2.85 0.35 6.58
N PHE A 24 3.90 0.63 7.37
CA PHE A 24 5.25 0.85 6.84
C PHE A 24 5.92 -0.43 6.33
N LEU A 25 5.55 -1.59 6.86
CA LEU A 25 6.14 -2.90 6.53
C LEU A 25 7.67 -2.92 6.67
N ASP A 26 8.18 -2.28 7.72
CA ASP A 26 9.62 -2.10 7.95
C ASP A 26 10.06 -2.36 9.41
N GLY A 27 9.20 -3.00 10.20
CA GLY A 27 9.50 -3.35 11.59
C GLY A 27 9.31 -2.21 12.60
N THR A 28 8.70 -1.08 12.22
CA THR A 28 8.62 0.11 13.10
C THR A 28 7.25 0.34 13.73
N SER A 29 6.24 -0.42 13.36
CA SER A 29 4.91 -0.28 13.98
C SER A 29 4.92 -0.72 15.45
N ALA A 30 3.98 -0.20 16.25
CA ALA A 30 3.89 -0.56 17.66
C ALA A 30 3.68 -2.06 17.88
N LEU A 31 2.97 -2.76 16.98
CA LEU A 31 2.81 -4.21 17.09
C LEU A 31 4.11 -4.94 16.75
N GLU A 32 4.80 -4.57 15.68
CA GLU A 32 6.08 -5.17 15.29
C GLU A 32 7.12 -5.02 16.41
N LEU A 33 7.27 -3.80 16.95
CA LEU A 33 8.16 -3.55 18.10
C LEU A 33 7.76 -4.35 19.34
N THR A 34 6.46 -4.59 19.56
CA THR A 34 6.01 -5.42 20.67
C THR A 34 6.31 -6.90 20.43
N LEU A 35 6.22 -7.39 19.18
CA LEU A 35 6.63 -8.75 18.82
C LEU A 35 8.12 -8.96 19.13
N ASP A 36 8.97 -8.02 18.72
CA ASP A 36 10.41 -8.07 19.01
C ASP A 36 10.68 -8.11 20.51
N GLN A 37 10.05 -7.22 21.30
CA GLN A 37 10.17 -7.23 22.75
C GLN A 37 9.73 -8.54 23.40
N MET A 38 8.67 -9.18 22.88
CA MET A 38 8.22 -10.47 23.41
C MET A 38 9.17 -11.61 23.02
N ALA A 39 9.75 -11.59 21.83
CA ALA A 39 10.78 -12.54 21.43
C ALA A 39 12.00 -12.44 22.34
N ASP A 40 12.41 -11.22 22.72
CA ASP A 40 13.50 -10.98 23.69
C ASP A 40 13.21 -11.60 25.08
N THR A 41 11.94 -11.78 25.44
CA THR A 41 11.55 -12.50 26.67
C THR A 41 11.50 -14.02 26.53
N GLY A 42 11.83 -14.54 25.35
CA GLY A 42 11.87 -15.98 25.06
C GLY A 42 10.55 -16.58 24.58
N ILE A 43 9.55 -15.76 24.27
CA ILE A 43 8.28 -16.21 23.69
C ILE A 43 8.42 -16.29 22.17
N VAL A 44 8.29 -17.47 21.57
CA VAL A 44 8.37 -17.65 20.12
C VAL A 44 7.16 -16.98 19.46
N GLN A 45 7.41 -16.10 18.47
CA GLN A 45 6.38 -15.43 17.71
C GLN A 45 6.24 -16.11 16.33
N VAL A 46 5.02 -16.55 16.01
CA VAL A 46 4.69 -17.10 14.68
C VAL A 46 3.65 -16.20 14.05
N VAL A 47 4.01 -15.55 12.95
CA VAL A 47 3.13 -14.62 12.26
C VAL A 47 2.88 -15.08 10.82
N CYS A 48 1.68 -14.82 10.29
CA CYS A 48 1.37 -15.15 8.91
C CYS A 48 2.17 -14.25 7.94
N ALA A 49 2.82 -14.86 6.95
CA ALA A 49 3.52 -14.11 5.90
C ALA A 49 2.55 -13.41 4.92
N GLY A 50 1.28 -13.82 4.93
CA GLY A 50 0.26 -13.35 4.00
C GLY A 50 0.05 -14.30 2.82
N ASN A 51 -0.91 -13.98 2.00
CA ASN A 51 -1.38 -14.81 0.87
C ASN A 51 -1.65 -13.97 -0.38
N LEU A 52 -0.87 -12.88 -0.59
CA LEU A 52 -1.03 -11.96 -1.72
C LEU A 52 -0.46 -12.50 -3.03
N ALA A 53 0.26 -13.62 -3.02
CA ALA A 53 0.82 -14.22 -4.23
C ALA A 53 -0.28 -14.49 -5.27
N ASN A 54 -0.05 -14.07 -6.51
CA ASN A 54 -0.99 -14.16 -7.64
C ASN A 54 -2.34 -13.41 -7.45
N SER A 55 -2.42 -12.50 -6.49
CA SER A 55 -3.64 -11.72 -6.24
C SER A 55 -3.67 -10.39 -6.99
N ASN A 56 -2.57 -9.96 -7.60
CA ASN A 56 -2.36 -8.64 -8.17
C ASN A 56 -2.62 -7.51 -7.14
N LYS A 57 -2.31 -7.77 -5.86
CA LYS A 57 -2.45 -6.78 -4.78
C LYS A 57 -1.14 -6.04 -4.49
N VAL A 58 -0.04 -6.43 -5.12
CA VAL A 58 1.29 -5.84 -4.97
C VAL A 58 1.84 -5.40 -6.31
N ILE A 59 2.36 -4.19 -6.37
CA ILE A 59 3.12 -3.64 -7.50
C ILE A 59 4.45 -3.11 -6.98
N GLN A 60 5.47 -3.15 -7.80
CA GLN A 60 6.79 -2.56 -7.49
C GLN A 60 7.38 -1.90 -8.72
N GLY A 61 8.28 -0.96 -8.53
CA GLY A 61 8.90 -0.28 -9.63
C GLY A 61 9.94 0.75 -9.22
N LEU A 62 10.39 1.49 -10.22
CA LEU A 62 11.25 2.65 -10.01
C LEU A 62 10.40 3.92 -10.10
N LEU A 63 10.46 4.74 -9.07
CA LEU A 63 9.90 6.08 -9.02
C LEU A 63 10.91 7.04 -9.64
N PRO A 64 10.65 7.61 -10.83
CA PRO A 64 11.51 8.62 -11.43
C PRO A 64 11.37 9.95 -10.69
N ASP A 65 12.31 10.87 -10.85
CA ASP A 65 12.08 12.24 -10.44
C ASP A 65 11.27 13.01 -11.51
N VAL A 66 10.75 14.18 -11.13
CA VAL A 66 9.88 15.00 -12.01
C VAL A 66 10.58 15.53 -13.25
N THR A 67 11.91 15.46 -13.32
CA THR A 67 12.73 15.91 -14.46
C THR A 67 13.25 14.77 -15.32
N ASP A 68 12.95 13.51 -14.93
CA ASP A 68 13.35 12.34 -15.71
C ASP A 68 12.64 12.37 -17.09
N PRO A 69 13.37 12.24 -18.19
CA PRO A 69 12.77 12.26 -19.54
C PRO A 69 11.80 11.13 -19.82
N ILE A 70 11.82 10.07 -19.01
CA ILE A 70 10.85 8.96 -19.07
C ILE A 70 9.46 9.41 -18.60
N GLY A 71 9.40 10.49 -17.79
CA GLY A 71 8.18 10.97 -17.16
C GLY A 71 7.75 10.15 -15.95
N PRO A 72 6.59 10.49 -15.34
CA PRO A 72 6.06 9.81 -14.16
C PRO A 72 5.82 8.31 -14.38
N VAL A 73 6.04 7.50 -13.36
CA VAL A 73 5.61 6.10 -13.40
C VAL A 73 4.09 6.02 -13.18
N THR A 74 3.39 5.33 -14.07
CA THR A 74 1.94 5.13 -13.96
C THR A 74 1.65 3.73 -13.43
N THR A 75 0.84 3.67 -12.39
CA THR A 75 0.26 2.44 -11.84
C THR A 75 -1.24 2.47 -12.10
N SER A 76 -1.82 1.34 -12.51
CA SER A 76 -3.24 1.27 -12.85
C SER A 76 -3.92 0.20 -12.00
N PHE A 77 -5.08 0.52 -11.46
CA PHE A 77 -5.94 -0.46 -10.79
C PHE A 77 -7.33 -0.47 -11.42
N LYS A 78 -7.97 -1.62 -11.36
CA LYS A 78 -9.30 -1.82 -11.94
C LYS A 78 -10.32 -2.05 -10.85
N VAL A 79 -11.43 -1.32 -10.92
CA VAL A 79 -12.66 -1.58 -10.15
C VAL A 79 -13.62 -2.38 -11.02
N SER A 80 -13.99 -3.58 -10.58
CA SER A 80 -14.85 -4.50 -11.34
C SER A 80 -16.32 -4.10 -11.23
N ALA A 81 -17.04 -4.02 -12.35
CA ALA A 81 -18.43 -3.57 -12.38
C ALA A 81 -19.42 -4.51 -11.64
N GLY A 82 -19.09 -5.79 -11.49
CA GLY A 82 -19.98 -6.79 -10.88
C GLY A 82 -19.99 -6.80 -9.35
N ASN A 83 -19.00 -6.19 -8.71
CA ASN A 83 -18.85 -6.11 -7.26
C ASN A 83 -18.06 -4.86 -6.91
N LEU A 84 -18.78 -3.77 -6.63
CA LEU A 84 -18.18 -2.46 -6.42
C LEU A 84 -17.72 -2.30 -4.97
N PRO A 85 -16.42 -2.12 -4.71
CA PRO A 85 -15.94 -1.77 -3.38
C PRO A 85 -16.43 -0.36 -3.02
N LYS A 86 -16.80 -0.17 -1.76
CA LYS A 86 -17.11 1.16 -1.23
C LYS A 86 -15.84 1.91 -0.84
N SER A 87 -14.76 1.17 -0.63
CA SER A 87 -13.45 1.71 -0.34
C SER A 87 -12.35 0.88 -1.00
N THR A 88 -11.34 1.56 -1.53
CA THR A 88 -10.09 0.97 -2.02
C THR A 88 -8.92 1.75 -1.45
N TRP A 89 -7.95 1.06 -0.89
CA TRP A 89 -6.74 1.62 -0.29
C TRP A 89 -5.55 1.32 -1.18
N LEU A 90 -4.82 2.35 -1.58
CA LEU A 90 -3.51 2.23 -2.21
C LEU A 90 -2.46 2.77 -1.25
N SER A 91 -1.43 1.98 -0.95
CA SER A 91 -0.32 2.38 -0.10
C SER A 91 0.98 2.25 -0.88
N TYR A 92 1.72 3.33 -1.01
CA TYR A 92 3.03 3.34 -1.65
C TYR A 92 4.12 3.57 -0.61
N LEU A 93 5.07 2.65 -0.56
CA LEU A 93 6.22 2.66 0.33
C LEU A 93 7.48 3.03 -0.43
N ILE A 94 8.17 4.05 0.04
CA ILE A 94 9.41 4.56 -0.55
C ILE A 94 10.48 4.59 0.55
N PRO A 95 11.53 3.76 0.45
CA PRO A 95 12.55 3.67 1.49
C PRO A 95 13.54 4.84 1.44
N ASN A 96 14.41 4.89 2.48
CA ASN A 96 15.60 5.73 2.55
C ASN A 96 15.33 7.24 2.51
N GLY A 97 14.22 7.70 3.07
CA GLY A 97 13.87 9.12 3.12
C GLY A 97 13.43 9.73 1.78
N ASN A 98 13.43 8.94 0.71
CA ASN A 98 12.91 9.37 -0.59
C ASN A 98 11.39 9.49 -0.52
N HIS A 99 10.79 10.35 -1.35
CA HIS A 99 9.34 10.59 -1.30
C HIS A 99 8.72 10.87 -2.67
N ILE A 100 7.40 10.84 -2.73
CA ILE A 100 6.61 11.21 -3.90
C ILE A 100 6.28 12.70 -3.78
N SER A 101 6.60 13.49 -4.81
CA SER A 101 6.29 14.92 -4.89
C SER A 101 5.21 15.24 -5.92
N PHE A 102 5.02 14.38 -6.90
CA PHE A 102 4.01 14.52 -7.95
C PHE A 102 3.04 13.35 -7.90
N ILE A 103 1.74 13.65 -7.91
CA ILE A 103 0.67 12.67 -7.99
C ILE A 103 -0.40 13.20 -8.94
N GLU A 104 -0.69 12.45 -9.98
CA GLU A 104 -1.83 12.72 -10.86
C GLU A 104 -2.73 11.48 -10.93
N LEU A 105 -4.01 11.70 -10.80
CA LEU A 105 -5.05 10.67 -10.88
C LEU A 105 -5.80 10.80 -12.20
N THR A 106 -5.88 9.72 -12.98
CA THR A 106 -6.77 9.61 -14.13
C THR A 106 -7.95 8.72 -13.76
N LYS A 107 -9.17 9.23 -13.92
CA LYS A 107 -10.42 8.53 -13.64
C LYS A 107 -10.83 7.62 -14.81
N PRO A 108 -11.79 6.70 -14.61
CA PRO A 108 -12.28 5.83 -15.68
C PRO A 108 -12.87 6.57 -16.90
N ASP A 109 -13.32 7.81 -16.74
CA ASP A 109 -13.81 8.67 -17.83
C ASP A 109 -12.68 9.38 -18.60
N GLY A 110 -11.42 9.16 -18.24
CA GLY A 110 -10.23 9.77 -18.83
C GLY A 110 -9.92 11.16 -18.31
N SER A 111 -10.71 11.73 -17.40
CA SER A 111 -10.39 13.02 -16.79
C SER A 111 -9.26 12.89 -15.76
N THR A 112 -8.38 13.89 -15.71
CA THR A 112 -7.20 13.91 -14.83
C THR A 112 -7.35 14.95 -13.74
N ILE A 113 -6.78 14.65 -12.56
CA ILE A 113 -6.76 15.54 -11.38
C ILE A 113 -5.37 15.45 -10.75
N SER A 114 -4.69 16.57 -10.62
CA SER A 114 -3.47 16.65 -9.81
C SER A 114 -3.82 16.62 -8.33
N LEU A 115 -3.26 15.67 -7.59
CA LEU A 115 -3.50 15.52 -6.18
C LEU A 115 -2.48 16.33 -5.37
N SER A 116 -2.97 16.94 -4.29
CA SER A 116 -2.11 17.72 -3.38
C SER A 116 -1.07 16.83 -2.68
N ASN A 117 0.10 17.40 -2.43
CA ASN A 117 1.13 16.75 -1.61
C ASN A 117 0.84 16.80 -0.10
N SER A 118 -0.17 17.52 0.34
CA SER A 118 -0.63 17.56 1.73
C SER A 118 -1.76 16.59 1.99
N SER A 119 -1.90 16.13 3.24
CA SER A 119 -3.05 15.33 3.65
C SER A 119 -4.34 16.09 3.44
N SER A 120 -5.24 15.54 2.64
CA SER A 120 -6.49 16.20 2.22
C SER A 120 -7.51 15.20 1.73
N SER A 121 -8.77 15.62 1.69
CA SER A 121 -9.85 14.89 1.01
C SER A 121 -10.26 15.69 -0.22
N ILE A 122 -10.39 14.99 -1.36
CA ILE A 122 -10.73 15.58 -2.66
C ILE A 122 -11.98 14.87 -3.18
N ASP A 123 -13.00 15.66 -3.56
CA ASP A 123 -14.16 15.18 -4.28
C ASP A 123 -13.77 14.93 -5.75
N LEU A 124 -14.01 13.72 -6.23
CA LEU A 124 -13.71 13.29 -7.61
C LEU A 124 -14.94 13.34 -8.52
N GLY A 125 -16.10 13.72 -7.98
CA GLY A 125 -17.40 13.65 -8.67
C GLY A 125 -18.02 12.26 -8.59
N ASN A 126 -19.28 12.16 -9.02
CA ASN A 126 -20.09 10.93 -8.99
C ASN A 126 -20.18 10.25 -7.60
N GLY A 127 -19.95 10.98 -6.52
CA GLY A 127 -19.88 10.46 -5.17
C GLY A 127 -18.55 9.80 -4.81
N ASP A 128 -17.61 9.72 -5.74
CA ASP A 128 -16.25 9.25 -5.46
C ASP A 128 -15.45 10.35 -4.76
N SER A 129 -14.63 9.97 -3.82
CA SER A 129 -13.66 10.83 -3.15
C SER A 129 -12.35 10.11 -2.94
N VAL A 130 -11.25 10.84 -2.81
CA VAL A 130 -9.96 10.30 -2.39
C VAL A 130 -9.45 11.07 -1.17
N TRP A 131 -9.07 10.35 -0.13
CA TRP A 131 -8.34 10.88 1.01
C TRP A 131 -6.86 10.54 0.87
N ILE A 132 -6.02 11.54 1.06
CA ILE A 132 -4.58 11.43 0.93
C ILE A 132 -3.97 11.56 2.33
N SER A 133 -3.09 10.63 2.70
CA SER A 133 -2.25 10.79 3.88
C SER A 133 -0.80 10.43 3.60
N ARG A 134 0.10 11.02 4.36
CA ARG A 134 1.54 10.79 4.30
C ARG A 134 2.07 10.61 5.69
N ASP A 135 3.00 9.71 5.83
CA ASP A 135 3.69 9.47 7.09
C ASP A 135 5.12 8.99 6.82
N THR A 136 5.97 9.01 7.84
CA THR A 136 7.36 8.57 7.75
C THR A 136 7.70 7.75 8.98
N SER A 137 8.22 6.54 8.76
CA SER A 137 8.66 5.67 9.84
C SER A 137 9.97 6.15 10.49
N THR A 138 10.30 5.59 11.63
CA THR A 138 11.60 5.85 12.29
C THR A 138 12.80 5.29 11.50
N ARG A 139 12.55 4.41 10.52
CA ARG A 139 13.56 3.91 9.56
C ARG A 139 13.60 4.70 8.26
N ASN A 140 12.96 5.89 8.23
CA ASN A 140 12.86 6.74 7.05
C ASN A 140 12.18 6.07 5.84
N THR A 141 11.24 5.16 6.06
CA THR A 141 10.32 4.73 5.01
C THR A 141 9.19 5.74 4.93
N ASN A 142 8.99 6.34 3.75
CA ASN A 142 7.86 7.20 3.48
C ASN A 142 6.68 6.38 2.98
N LEU A 143 5.51 6.65 3.55
CA LEU A 143 4.23 6.04 3.20
C LEU A 143 3.31 7.10 2.61
N LEU A 144 2.84 6.87 1.39
CA LEU A 144 1.72 7.58 0.79
C LEU A 144 0.52 6.66 0.76
N ASN A 145 -0.58 7.07 1.39
CA ASN A 145 -1.87 6.40 1.27
C ASN A 145 -2.84 7.24 0.44
N LEU A 146 -3.53 6.57 -0.48
CA LEU A 146 -4.67 7.08 -1.22
C LEU A 146 -5.86 6.17 -0.88
N VAL A 147 -6.86 6.72 -0.20
CA VAL A 147 -8.07 5.98 0.18
C VAL A 147 -9.23 6.50 -0.66
N PHE A 148 -9.62 5.71 -1.64
CA PHE A 148 -10.80 6.00 -2.47
C PHE A 148 -12.05 5.54 -1.74
N SER A 149 -13.12 6.32 -1.78
CA SER A 149 -14.38 5.96 -1.16
C SER A 149 -15.60 6.49 -1.91
N ASN A 150 -16.67 5.67 -1.91
CA ASN A 150 -18.00 6.02 -2.41
C ASN A 150 -19.04 5.13 -1.71
N SER A 151 -19.97 5.71 -0.98
CA SER A 151 -20.99 4.96 -0.22
C SER A 151 -21.86 4.03 -1.08
N ASN A 152 -21.98 4.32 -2.37
CA ASN A 152 -22.75 3.54 -3.35
C ASN A 152 -21.88 2.55 -4.14
N GLY A 153 -20.59 2.48 -3.85
CA GLY A 153 -19.56 1.76 -4.60
C GLY A 153 -18.81 2.67 -5.56
N LEU A 154 -17.50 2.44 -5.66
CA LEU A 154 -16.61 3.23 -6.52
C LEU A 154 -16.99 3.08 -8.00
N THR A 155 -16.80 4.15 -8.75
CA THR A 155 -16.99 4.13 -10.21
C THR A 155 -16.18 3.01 -10.84
N PRO A 156 -16.83 2.06 -11.55
CA PRO A 156 -16.14 0.93 -12.17
C PRO A 156 -15.29 1.38 -13.35
N GLY A 157 -14.23 0.66 -13.60
CA GLY A 157 -13.32 0.92 -14.70
C GLY A 157 -11.86 0.94 -14.26
N THR A 158 -11.01 1.47 -15.13
CA THR A 158 -9.57 1.62 -14.86
C THR A 158 -9.29 3.00 -14.30
N TRP A 159 -8.61 3.02 -13.17
CA TRP A 159 -8.06 4.19 -12.52
C TRP A 159 -6.55 4.16 -12.68
N GLU A 160 -5.93 5.31 -12.94
CA GLU A 160 -4.47 5.39 -13.07
C GLU A 160 -3.91 6.42 -12.11
N VAL A 161 -2.78 6.09 -11.49
CA VAL A 161 -2.04 6.97 -10.58
C VAL A 161 -0.64 7.16 -11.15
N ALA A 162 -0.34 8.36 -11.61
CA ALA A 162 0.99 8.74 -12.08
C ALA A 162 1.77 9.37 -10.92
N LEU A 163 3.00 8.90 -10.72
CA LEU A 163 3.83 9.24 -9.57
C LEU A 163 5.24 9.65 -10.02
N ALA A 164 5.80 10.68 -9.37
CA ALA A 164 7.22 11.01 -9.49
C ALA A 164 7.76 11.57 -8.17
N GLY A 165 9.05 11.39 -7.96
CA GLY A 165 9.81 12.00 -6.87
C GLY A 165 10.18 13.46 -7.15
N PRO A 166 10.74 14.19 -6.18
CA PRO A 166 11.22 15.56 -6.37
C PRO A 166 12.44 15.61 -7.30
N ASN A 167 12.67 16.77 -7.88
CA ASN A 167 13.84 17.02 -8.70
C ASN A 167 15.14 16.68 -7.96
N GLY A 168 16.00 15.91 -8.62
CA GLY A 168 17.31 15.50 -8.09
C GLY A 168 17.27 14.28 -7.15
N GLN A 169 16.11 13.67 -6.92
CA GLN A 169 16.04 12.43 -6.18
C GLN A 169 16.62 11.24 -6.96
N GLY A 170 16.56 11.32 -8.30
CA GLY A 170 16.88 10.19 -9.17
C GLY A 170 15.81 9.10 -9.13
N GLN A 171 16.12 7.93 -9.71
CA GLN A 171 15.20 6.80 -9.69
C GLN A 171 15.37 6.01 -8.40
N VAL A 172 14.26 5.80 -7.67
CA VAL A 172 14.24 5.06 -6.41
C VAL A 172 13.21 3.95 -6.43
N LEU A 173 13.50 2.86 -5.75
CA LEU A 173 12.57 1.74 -5.65
C LEU A 173 11.33 2.17 -4.85
N PHE A 174 10.14 1.76 -5.32
CA PHE A 174 8.91 1.82 -4.55
C PHE A 174 8.19 0.48 -4.54
N ARG A 175 7.33 0.28 -3.55
CA ARG A 175 6.33 -0.79 -3.52
C ARG A 175 4.96 -0.20 -3.32
N GLY A 176 3.99 -0.70 -4.07
CA GLY A 176 2.59 -0.32 -3.96
C GLY A 176 1.75 -1.51 -3.53
N TYR A 177 0.85 -1.30 -2.60
CA TYR A 177 -0.09 -2.29 -2.09
C TYR A 177 -1.51 -1.81 -2.29
N GLU A 178 -2.41 -2.71 -2.64
CA GLU A 178 -3.81 -2.42 -2.85
C GLU A 178 -4.68 -3.34 -2.00
N ALA A 179 -5.70 -2.77 -1.37
CA ALA A 179 -6.75 -3.48 -0.67
C ALA A 179 -8.11 -2.84 -0.94
N ASP A 180 -9.19 -3.59 -0.77
CA ASP A 180 -10.54 -3.07 -0.82
C ASP A 180 -11.40 -3.65 0.33
N ASP A 181 -12.62 -3.15 0.49
CA ASP A 181 -13.56 -3.59 1.53
C ASP A 181 -14.41 -4.81 1.12
N ILE A 182 -14.08 -5.45 0.01
CA ILE A 182 -14.74 -6.67 -0.44
C ILE A 182 -13.98 -7.89 0.07
N SER A 183 -14.66 -8.74 0.82
CA SER A 183 -14.05 -9.90 1.47
C SER A 183 -13.73 -11.08 0.53
N SER A 184 -13.95 -10.96 -0.76
CA SER A 184 -13.69 -12.04 -1.71
C SER A 184 -12.47 -11.77 -2.59
N TRP A 185 -11.58 -12.75 -2.69
CA TRP A 185 -10.39 -12.70 -3.56
C TRP A 185 -10.70 -12.53 -5.05
N ALA A 186 -11.94 -12.83 -5.46
CA ALA A 186 -12.37 -12.82 -6.85
C ALA A 186 -13.09 -11.54 -7.27
N GLY A 187 -13.22 -10.56 -6.38
CA GLY A 187 -13.97 -9.32 -6.64
C GLY A 187 -13.18 -8.08 -6.23
N GLY A 188 -13.83 -6.95 -6.32
CA GLY A 188 -13.27 -5.67 -5.87
C GLY A 188 -12.30 -5.04 -6.85
N SER A 189 -11.22 -4.52 -6.32
CA SER A 189 -10.16 -3.86 -7.06
C SER A 189 -8.87 -4.69 -7.10
N HIS A 190 -8.01 -4.44 -8.10
CA HIS A 190 -6.71 -5.08 -8.22
C HIS A 190 -5.82 -4.27 -9.17
N TRP A 191 -4.50 -4.38 -9.00
CA TRP A 191 -3.56 -3.80 -9.95
C TRP A 191 -3.68 -4.44 -11.32
N LEU A 192 -3.64 -3.62 -12.35
CA LEU A 192 -3.47 -4.10 -13.73
C LEU A 192 -1.97 -4.28 -14.03
N PRO A 193 -1.60 -5.29 -14.84
CA PRO A 193 -0.25 -5.39 -15.35
C PRO A 193 0.16 -4.07 -16.03
N PRO A 194 1.27 -3.45 -15.64
CA PRO A 194 1.73 -2.22 -16.28
C PRO A 194 2.16 -2.49 -17.73
N SER A 195 2.20 -1.43 -18.52
CA SER A 195 2.76 -1.50 -19.89
C SER A 195 4.18 -2.08 -19.85
N PRO A 196 4.60 -2.87 -20.86
CA PRO A 196 5.98 -3.39 -20.94
C PRO A 196 7.07 -2.30 -20.92
N SER A 197 6.74 -1.06 -21.29
CA SER A 197 7.64 0.09 -21.21
C SER A 197 7.59 0.82 -19.86
N SER A 198 6.74 0.38 -18.93
CA SER A 198 6.60 0.98 -17.60
C SER A 198 7.81 0.64 -16.72
N LEU A 199 8.15 1.56 -15.83
CA LEU A 199 9.11 1.33 -14.74
C LEU A 199 8.53 0.48 -13.59
N ALA A 200 7.26 0.07 -13.68
CA ALA A 200 6.57 -0.75 -12.69
C ALA A 200 6.35 -2.19 -13.19
N SER A 201 6.17 -3.11 -12.26
CA SER A 201 5.81 -4.52 -12.52
C SER A 201 4.90 -5.05 -11.40
N ILE A 202 4.07 -6.06 -11.68
CA ILE A 202 3.35 -6.77 -10.64
C ILE A 202 4.36 -7.48 -9.74
N GLY A 203 4.25 -7.29 -8.43
CA GLY A 203 5.18 -7.81 -7.44
C GLY A 203 4.69 -9.13 -6.82
N ASP A 204 4.61 -10.21 -7.61
CA ASP A 204 4.08 -11.50 -7.13
C ASP A 204 4.84 -12.10 -5.94
N ASN A 205 6.11 -11.70 -5.74
CA ASN A 205 6.94 -12.16 -4.63
C ASN A 205 6.85 -11.27 -3.38
N GLY A 206 6.07 -10.22 -3.41
CA GLY A 206 5.90 -9.27 -2.30
C GLY A 206 4.76 -9.63 -1.35
N SER A 207 4.54 -10.92 -1.07
CA SER A 207 3.38 -11.37 -0.28
C SER A 207 3.53 -11.19 1.24
N VAL A 208 4.69 -10.77 1.72
CA VAL A 208 4.90 -10.55 3.15
C VAL A 208 4.07 -9.36 3.61
N THR A 209 3.24 -9.60 4.60
CA THR A 209 2.30 -8.64 5.16
C THR A 209 2.69 -8.29 6.61
N TRP A 210 2.17 -7.17 7.09
CA TRP A 210 2.27 -6.82 8.49
C TRP A 210 1.45 -7.82 9.35
N PRO A 211 1.92 -8.30 10.52
CA PRO A 211 3.16 -7.89 11.19
C PRO A 211 4.39 -8.78 10.90
N ALA A 212 4.38 -9.63 9.87
CA ALA A 212 5.50 -10.51 9.54
C ALA A 212 6.79 -9.75 9.12
N THR A 213 6.75 -8.44 9.09
CA THR A 213 7.89 -7.54 8.84
C THR A 213 8.59 -7.10 10.14
N ALA A 214 8.21 -7.64 11.31
CA ALA A 214 8.96 -7.50 12.55
C ALA A 214 10.33 -8.18 12.42
N ASP A 215 11.36 -7.62 13.08
CA ASP A 215 12.75 -8.10 12.96
C ASP A 215 12.95 -9.50 13.56
N SER A 216 12.08 -9.90 14.49
CA SER A 216 12.11 -11.19 15.19
C SER A 216 11.05 -12.20 14.73
N ALA A 217 10.27 -11.87 13.69
CA ALA A 217 9.18 -12.73 13.21
C ALA A 217 9.67 -13.78 12.19
#